data_f3880299dac15b74ad2f2dc222b6079d
#
_entry.id   f3880299dac15b74ad2f2dc222b6079d
#
_cell.length_a   1.000
_cell.length_b   1.000
_cell.length_c   1.000
_cell.angle_alpha   90.00
_cell.angle_beta   90.00
_cell.angle_gamma   90.00
#
_symmetry.space_group_name_H-M   'P 1'
#
loop_
_entity.id
_entity.type
_entity.pdbx_description
1 polymer ?
#
loop_
_entity_poly.entity_id
_entity_poly.type
_entity_poly.pdbx_seq_one_letter_code
_entity_poly.pdbx_strand_id
1 'polypeptide(L)'
;MASSRKSDPILYIDLEALSTLALVQEGLLKPVTGLMDSQTAEEVNRTKCYQNRSFPFPFILAPKGRRNEEVLTSLTKGQKVTLVADGKPVGWLVTDEVFPIDPQQRLLEIYGTQNPAHPGVQATMKRLGRYAIAGEYRVDYPKHRQIKEKILAAKNRVGALKTSALMMAARPLHRAHERLIRTTLDQNDLVVIFLLKPFQDDPDFPYELRYRCMDYFVKSFLPANRVIIVPLEYTYLFAGYNEVILDALVAENFGCDELVIGQNHAGLGSFYDKNRMQSVFDHLKGLNIAIQTAPEYAYCDICRTLVSNKTCPHGEHHHISYHADSILELLKRGILPPAVLVRGEISAMIMARLFPDRFENLEKIYYDLMPGSGLLESQSEEDFYLKLLKLYQTSSLT
;
A
#
# COMPACT_ATOMS: atom_id res chain seq x y z
N MET A 1 -33.03 44.52 -4.52
CA MET A 1 -32.44 43.85 -3.35
C MET A 1 -31.52 42.75 -3.84
N ALA A 2 -30.22 42.99 -3.81
CA ALA A 2 -29.23 41.98 -4.20
C ALA A 2 -29.23 40.93 -3.11
N SER A 3 -29.66 39.71 -3.42
CA SER A 3 -29.51 38.53 -2.59
C SER A 3 -28.00 38.32 -2.39
N SER A 4 -27.50 38.60 -1.20
CA SER A 4 -26.14 38.16 -0.83
C SER A 4 -26.13 36.63 -0.91
N ARG A 5 -25.53 36.05 -1.95
CA ARG A 5 -25.24 34.63 -1.99
C ARG A 5 -24.35 34.35 -0.79
N LYS A 6 -24.94 33.81 0.29
CA LYS A 6 -24.14 33.20 1.36
C LYS A 6 -23.22 32.16 0.70
N SER A 7 -21.93 32.32 0.89
CA SER A 7 -20.95 31.30 0.46
C SER A 7 -21.31 29.97 1.10
N ASP A 8 -21.25 28.90 0.33
CA ASP A 8 -21.49 27.55 0.85
C ASP A 8 -20.58 27.30 2.08
N PRO A 9 -21.09 26.65 3.13
CA PRO A 9 -20.27 26.23 4.26
C PRO A 9 -19.07 25.39 3.78
N ILE A 10 -17.97 25.50 4.51
CA ILE A 10 -16.72 24.80 4.17
C ILE A 10 -16.48 23.67 5.16
N LEU A 11 -16.27 22.46 4.64
CA LEU A 11 -15.87 21.29 5.40
C LEU A 11 -14.42 20.93 5.03
N TYR A 12 -13.53 20.93 6.02
CA TYR A 12 -12.13 20.61 5.81
C TYR A 12 -11.92 19.10 5.93
N ILE A 13 -11.36 18.49 4.89
CA ILE A 13 -10.98 17.07 4.86
C ILE A 13 -9.49 16.96 4.61
N ASP A 14 -8.91 15.83 4.97
CA ASP A 14 -7.51 15.53 4.63
C ASP A 14 -7.39 14.81 3.29
N LEU A 15 -6.16 14.65 2.80
CA LEU A 15 -5.88 14.01 1.52
C LEU A 15 -6.27 12.53 1.50
N GLU A 16 -6.22 11.85 2.65
CA GLU A 16 -6.64 10.45 2.73
C GLU A 16 -8.16 10.32 2.58
N ALA A 17 -8.94 11.20 3.22
CA ALA A 17 -10.38 11.24 3.03
C ALA A 17 -10.74 11.59 1.57
N LEU A 18 -10.05 12.56 0.96
CA LEU A 18 -10.22 12.91 -0.44
C LEU A 18 -9.96 11.72 -1.37
N SER A 19 -8.84 11.03 -1.18
CA SER A 19 -8.49 9.83 -1.96
C SER A 19 -9.52 8.72 -1.77
N THR A 20 -10.00 8.50 -0.54
CA THR A 20 -11.01 7.48 -0.24
C THR A 20 -12.37 7.80 -0.89
N LEU A 21 -12.81 9.06 -0.82
CA LEU A 21 -14.03 9.53 -1.53
C LEU A 21 -13.91 9.29 -3.04
N ALA A 22 -12.75 9.59 -3.61
CA ALA A 22 -12.48 9.36 -5.03
C ALA A 22 -12.46 7.87 -5.40
N LEU A 23 -11.92 6.98 -4.54
CA LEU A 23 -11.99 5.53 -4.75
C LEU A 23 -13.45 5.06 -4.94
N VAL A 24 -14.36 5.52 -4.08
CA VAL A 24 -15.79 5.20 -4.17
C VAL A 24 -16.42 5.82 -5.41
N GLN A 25 -16.13 7.11 -5.68
CA GLN A 25 -16.63 7.81 -6.86
C GLN A 25 -16.25 7.13 -8.19
N GLU A 26 -15.03 6.59 -8.27
CA GLU A 26 -14.54 5.83 -9.45
C GLU A 26 -15.00 4.37 -9.45
N GLY A 27 -15.84 3.96 -8.49
CA GLY A 27 -16.43 2.64 -8.38
C GLY A 27 -15.44 1.56 -7.95
N LEU A 28 -14.34 1.92 -7.28
CA LEU A 28 -13.29 1.00 -6.87
C LEU A 28 -13.56 0.31 -5.53
N LEU A 29 -14.60 0.73 -4.81
CA LEU A 29 -15.10 0.07 -3.60
C LEU A 29 -16.53 -0.46 -3.78
N LYS A 30 -16.96 -0.76 -5.01
CA LYS A 30 -18.28 -1.39 -5.22
C LYS A 30 -18.43 -2.65 -4.35
N PRO A 31 -19.60 -2.84 -3.73
CA PRO A 31 -20.91 -2.24 -4.05
C PRO A 31 -21.15 -0.83 -3.49
N VAL A 32 -20.25 -0.28 -2.70
CA VAL A 32 -20.40 1.06 -2.13
C VAL A 32 -20.24 2.12 -3.23
N THR A 33 -21.22 3.01 -3.33
CA THR A 33 -21.28 4.05 -4.35
C THR A 33 -21.39 5.47 -3.78
N GLY A 34 -21.52 5.59 -2.45
CA GLY A 34 -21.64 6.87 -1.76
C GLY A 34 -21.50 6.73 -0.25
N LEU A 35 -21.57 7.85 0.44
CA LEU A 35 -21.56 7.89 1.90
C LEU A 35 -22.84 7.27 2.46
N MET A 36 -22.72 6.49 3.51
CA MET A 36 -23.83 5.79 4.17
C MET A 36 -24.47 6.70 5.21
N ASP A 37 -25.81 6.69 5.27
CA ASP A 37 -26.60 7.31 6.33
C ASP A 37 -26.49 6.51 7.63
N SER A 38 -27.11 7.04 8.70
CA SER A 38 -27.06 6.41 10.03
C SER A 38 -27.62 4.99 10.04
N GLN A 39 -28.76 4.76 9.36
CA GLN A 39 -29.41 3.47 9.29
C GLN A 39 -28.58 2.43 8.54
N THR A 40 -28.05 2.81 7.38
CA THR A 40 -27.18 1.94 6.58
C THR A 40 -25.86 1.64 7.32
N ALA A 41 -25.31 2.65 8.00
CA ALA A 41 -24.09 2.48 8.79
C ALA A 41 -24.28 1.49 9.95
N GLU A 42 -25.40 1.56 10.66
CA GLU A 42 -25.74 0.62 11.73
C GLU A 42 -25.94 -0.81 11.19
N GLU A 43 -26.62 -0.95 10.04
CA GLU A 43 -26.82 -2.25 9.41
C GLU A 43 -25.49 -2.90 9.00
N VAL A 44 -24.57 -2.14 8.36
CA VAL A 44 -23.24 -2.62 7.96
C VAL A 44 -22.42 -2.99 9.19
N ASN A 45 -22.47 -2.21 10.27
CA ASN A 45 -21.77 -2.53 11.51
C ASN A 45 -22.25 -3.85 12.10
N ARG A 46 -23.55 -4.12 12.05
CA ARG A 46 -24.15 -5.35 12.58
C ARG A 46 -23.92 -6.57 11.69
N THR A 47 -24.06 -6.41 10.37
CA THR A 47 -24.04 -7.54 9.42
C THR A 47 -22.67 -7.81 8.79
N LYS A 48 -21.77 -6.83 8.84
CA LYS A 48 -20.48 -6.82 8.09
C LYS A 48 -20.67 -7.05 6.59
N CYS A 49 -21.83 -6.67 6.09
CA CYS A 49 -22.22 -6.79 4.68
C CYS A 49 -22.92 -5.52 4.19
N TYR A 50 -22.75 -5.22 2.91
CA TYR A 50 -23.52 -4.21 2.19
C TYR A 50 -23.95 -4.78 0.84
N GLN A 51 -25.26 -4.71 0.52
CA GLN A 51 -25.84 -5.26 -0.72
C GLN A 51 -25.40 -6.72 -0.99
N ASN A 52 -25.49 -7.59 0.04
CA ASN A 52 -25.10 -8.99 0.00
C ASN A 52 -23.61 -9.29 -0.28
N ARG A 53 -22.74 -8.27 -0.17
CA ARG A 53 -21.28 -8.42 -0.26
C ARG A 53 -20.63 -8.10 1.07
N SER A 54 -19.57 -8.82 1.40
CA SER A 54 -18.75 -8.53 2.56
C SER A 54 -18.20 -7.09 2.48
N PHE A 55 -18.52 -6.29 3.50
CA PHE A 55 -18.02 -4.95 3.69
C PHE A 55 -17.85 -4.71 5.19
N PRO A 56 -16.61 -4.57 5.70
CA PRO A 56 -16.32 -4.85 7.11
C PRO A 56 -16.82 -3.77 8.07
N PHE A 57 -16.95 -2.53 7.60
CA PHE A 57 -17.42 -1.38 8.38
C PHE A 57 -17.97 -0.28 7.45
N PRO A 58 -18.92 0.57 7.90
CA PRO A 58 -19.59 1.51 7.03
C PRO A 58 -18.66 2.57 6.43
N PHE A 59 -18.97 2.98 5.20
CA PHE A 59 -18.30 4.07 4.53
C PHE A 59 -18.95 5.40 4.91
N ILE A 60 -18.31 6.13 5.81
CA ILE A 60 -18.80 7.41 6.35
C ILE A 60 -17.70 8.47 6.29
N LEU A 61 -18.07 9.74 6.23
CA LEU A 61 -17.16 10.89 6.33
C LEU A 61 -17.40 11.62 7.66
N ALA A 62 -16.42 11.57 8.56
CA ALA A 62 -16.49 12.20 9.89
C ALA A 62 -15.19 12.96 10.18
N PRO A 63 -14.96 14.12 9.55
CA PRO A 63 -13.72 14.86 9.70
C PRO A 63 -13.64 15.56 11.06
N LYS A 64 -12.50 15.42 11.73
CA LYS A 64 -12.23 16.03 13.03
C LYS A 64 -12.00 17.54 12.92
N GLY A 65 -12.25 18.25 14.01
CA GLY A 65 -11.91 19.64 14.19
C GLY A 65 -13.12 20.51 14.59
N ARG A 66 -12.88 21.50 15.45
CA ARG A 66 -13.94 22.37 15.98
C ARG A 66 -14.75 23.07 14.88
N ARG A 67 -14.07 23.60 13.86
CA ARG A 67 -14.75 24.22 12.71
C ARG A 67 -15.64 23.24 11.94
N ASN A 68 -15.15 22.01 11.74
CA ASN A 68 -15.95 20.98 11.09
C ASN A 68 -17.18 20.60 11.94
N GLU A 69 -17.03 20.46 13.24
CA GLU A 69 -18.15 20.16 14.15
C GLU A 69 -19.18 21.29 14.15
N GLU A 70 -18.76 22.57 14.20
CA GLU A 70 -19.63 23.73 14.11
C GLU A 70 -20.41 23.77 12.78
N VAL A 71 -19.74 23.45 11.67
CA VAL A 71 -20.39 23.34 10.36
C VAL A 71 -21.37 22.19 10.35
N LEU A 72 -20.92 20.95 10.67
CA LEU A 72 -21.75 19.74 10.61
C LEU A 72 -23.01 19.86 11.44
N THR A 73 -22.93 20.39 12.66
CA THR A 73 -24.10 20.57 13.56
C THR A 73 -25.07 21.67 13.11
N SER A 74 -24.64 22.56 12.22
CA SER A 74 -25.47 23.64 11.67
C SER A 74 -26.13 23.30 10.33
N LEU A 75 -25.70 22.21 9.67
CA LEU A 75 -26.21 21.83 8.35
C LEU A 75 -27.65 21.35 8.39
N THR A 76 -28.37 21.65 7.34
CA THR A 76 -29.72 21.13 7.09
C THR A 76 -29.74 20.28 5.83
N LYS A 77 -30.73 19.39 5.74
CA LYS A 77 -30.89 18.54 4.55
C LYS A 77 -31.02 19.38 3.28
N GLY A 78 -30.36 18.97 2.21
CA GLY A 78 -30.29 19.64 0.93
C GLY A 78 -29.27 20.78 0.86
N GLN A 79 -28.62 21.15 1.96
CA GLN A 79 -27.61 22.19 1.97
C GLN A 79 -26.32 21.72 1.34
N LYS A 80 -25.77 22.54 0.44
CA LYS A 80 -24.50 22.28 -0.22
C LYS A 80 -23.33 22.73 0.64
N VAL A 81 -22.27 21.92 0.68
CA VAL A 81 -21.02 22.15 1.42
C VAL A 81 -19.86 22.08 0.45
N THR A 82 -18.92 23.00 0.54
CA THR A 82 -17.65 22.93 -0.20
C THR A 82 -16.63 22.09 0.57
N LEU A 83 -16.07 21.07 -0.07
CA LEU A 83 -14.98 20.27 0.48
C LEU A 83 -13.64 20.94 0.18
N VAL A 84 -12.81 21.10 1.21
CA VAL A 84 -11.48 21.73 1.10
C VAL A 84 -10.44 20.78 1.67
N ALA A 85 -9.40 20.49 0.88
CA ALA A 85 -8.23 19.73 1.31
C ALA A 85 -6.97 20.52 0.95
N ASP A 86 -5.99 20.54 1.88
CA ASP A 86 -4.72 21.26 1.72
C ASP A 86 -4.92 22.71 1.23
N GLY A 87 -5.91 23.40 1.83
CA GLY A 87 -6.23 24.80 1.53
C GLY A 87 -6.91 25.07 0.18
N LYS A 88 -7.24 24.03 -0.60
CA LYS A 88 -7.85 24.14 -1.92
C LYS A 88 -9.25 23.52 -1.95
N PRO A 89 -10.23 24.14 -2.64
CA PRO A 89 -11.49 23.47 -2.93
C PRO A 89 -11.24 22.22 -3.80
N VAL A 90 -11.72 21.07 -3.33
CA VAL A 90 -11.52 19.77 -3.98
C VAL A 90 -12.83 19.10 -4.37
N GLY A 91 -13.97 19.70 -4.06
CA GLY A 91 -15.27 19.14 -4.38
C GLY A 91 -16.40 19.76 -3.60
N TRP A 92 -17.53 19.10 -3.64
CA TRP A 92 -18.75 19.50 -2.94
C TRP A 92 -19.51 18.28 -2.42
N LEU A 93 -20.36 18.51 -1.44
CA LEU A 93 -21.30 17.54 -0.91
C LEU A 93 -22.66 18.22 -0.68
N VAL A 94 -23.76 17.58 -1.03
CA VAL A 94 -25.13 17.99 -0.70
C VAL A 94 -25.58 17.12 0.48
N THR A 95 -25.91 17.75 1.59
CA THR A 95 -26.24 17.08 2.85
C THR A 95 -27.56 16.34 2.78
N ASP A 96 -27.57 15.05 3.03
CA ASP A 96 -28.78 14.26 3.28
C ASP A 96 -29.02 14.11 4.79
N GLU A 97 -27.98 13.75 5.52
CA GLU A 97 -28.03 13.55 6.96
C GLU A 97 -26.70 13.91 7.61
N VAL A 98 -26.76 14.43 8.84
CA VAL A 98 -25.64 14.53 9.77
C VAL A 98 -26.01 13.79 11.05
N PHE A 99 -25.17 12.85 11.48
CA PHE A 99 -25.46 12.02 12.64
C PHE A 99 -24.25 11.84 13.56
N PRO A 100 -24.45 11.69 14.87
CA PRO A 100 -23.36 11.46 15.81
C PRO A 100 -22.79 10.05 15.65
N ILE A 101 -21.48 9.93 15.87
CA ILE A 101 -20.78 8.65 15.96
C ILE A 101 -19.97 8.59 17.25
N ASP A 102 -19.75 7.39 17.77
CA ASP A 102 -18.76 7.15 18.82
C ASP A 102 -17.42 6.81 18.19
N PRO A 103 -16.39 7.69 18.32
CA PRO A 103 -15.07 7.44 17.77
C PRO A 103 -14.40 6.18 18.34
N GLN A 104 -14.63 5.84 19.60
CA GLN A 104 -14.05 4.64 20.23
C GLN A 104 -14.65 3.36 19.66
N GLN A 105 -15.97 3.33 19.56
CA GLN A 105 -16.68 2.21 18.92
C GLN A 105 -16.24 2.06 17.45
N ARG A 106 -16.10 3.19 16.73
CA ARG A 106 -15.63 3.19 15.34
C ARG A 106 -14.23 2.59 15.17
N LEU A 107 -13.29 2.89 16.08
CA LEU A 107 -11.96 2.28 16.08
C LEU A 107 -12.02 0.77 16.29
N LEU A 108 -12.86 0.32 17.21
CA LEU A 108 -13.07 -1.10 17.45
C LEU A 108 -13.62 -1.83 16.21
N GLU A 109 -14.56 -1.20 15.50
CA GLU A 109 -15.14 -1.75 14.27
C GLU A 109 -14.13 -1.88 13.13
N ILE A 110 -13.23 -0.89 12.98
CA ILE A 110 -12.22 -0.89 11.93
C ILE A 110 -11.07 -1.84 12.26
N TYR A 111 -10.51 -1.75 13.47
CA TYR A 111 -9.24 -2.41 13.83
C TYR A 111 -9.42 -3.64 14.73
N GLY A 112 -10.62 -3.86 15.29
CA GLY A 112 -10.83 -4.87 16.32
C GLY A 112 -10.15 -4.55 17.65
N THR A 113 -9.57 -3.36 17.80
CA THR A 113 -8.87 -2.87 18.99
C THR A 113 -8.95 -1.36 19.08
N GLN A 114 -8.86 -0.84 20.31
CA GLN A 114 -8.74 0.60 20.59
C GLN A 114 -7.35 0.96 21.12
N ASN A 115 -6.42 0.00 21.14
CA ASN A 115 -5.09 0.19 21.71
C ASN A 115 -4.30 1.24 20.89
N PRO A 116 -3.88 2.37 21.49
CA PRO A 116 -3.13 3.41 20.79
C PRO A 116 -1.72 2.98 20.35
N ALA A 117 -1.21 1.83 20.80
CA ALA A 117 0.02 1.25 20.28
C ALA A 117 -0.16 0.71 18.85
N HIS A 118 -1.40 0.46 18.40
CA HIS A 118 -1.68 0.08 17.03
C HIS A 118 -1.58 1.31 16.10
N PRO A 119 -0.71 1.30 15.06
CA PRO A 119 -0.46 2.48 14.21
C PRO A 119 -1.72 3.04 13.55
N GLY A 120 -2.62 2.16 13.07
CA GLY A 120 -3.88 2.56 12.44
C GLY A 120 -4.83 3.24 13.42
N VAL A 121 -4.91 2.73 14.67
CA VAL A 121 -5.70 3.36 15.75
C VAL A 121 -5.17 4.76 16.02
N GLN A 122 -3.86 4.91 16.19
CA GLN A 122 -3.22 6.20 16.46
C GLN A 122 -3.47 7.21 15.33
N ALA A 123 -3.33 6.79 14.07
CA ALA A 123 -3.56 7.63 12.90
C ALA A 123 -5.03 8.07 12.81
N THR A 124 -5.97 7.14 12.97
CA THR A 124 -7.42 7.43 12.86
C THR A 124 -7.91 8.31 14.00
N MET A 125 -7.45 8.12 15.23
CA MET A 125 -7.80 8.99 16.37
C MET A 125 -7.46 10.47 16.13
N LYS A 126 -6.44 10.76 15.36
CA LYS A 126 -6.04 12.16 15.04
C LYS A 126 -7.03 12.82 14.08
N ARG A 127 -7.81 12.07 13.32
CA ARG A 127 -8.59 12.52 12.17
C ARG A 127 -10.10 12.34 12.32
N LEU A 128 -10.53 11.37 13.12
CA LEU A 128 -11.93 11.00 13.31
C LEU A 128 -12.65 11.99 14.22
N GLY A 129 -13.72 12.62 13.70
CA GLY A 129 -14.63 13.50 14.43
C GLY A 129 -15.76 12.74 15.10
N ARG A 130 -16.69 13.48 15.74
CA ARG A 130 -17.86 12.94 16.44
C ARG A 130 -19.15 12.99 15.64
N TYR A 131 -19.14 13.60 14.49
CA TYR A 131 -20.27 13.70 13.58
C TYR A 131 -19.88 13.21 12.20
N ALA A 132 -20.70 12.32 11.64
CA ALA A 132 -20.59 11.88 10.27
C ALA A 132 -21.61 12.62 9.39
N ILE A 133 -21.29 12.76 8.12
CA ILE A 133 -22.17 13.35 7.11
C ILE A 133 -22.42 12.33 5.99
N ALA A 134 -23.68 12.18 5.60
CA ALA A 134 -24.10 11.45 4.41
C ALA A 134 -24.68 12.40 3.38
N GLY A 135 -24.59 12.03 2.12
CA GLY A 135 -25.14 12.80 1.01
C GLY A 135 -24.42 12.55 -0.30
N GLU A 136 -25.00 13.11 -1.38
CA GLU A 136 -24.36 13.08 -2.69
C GLU A 136 -23.14 13.99 -2.70
N TYR A 137 -22.03 13.49 -3.22
CA TYR A 137 -20.79 14.26 -3.30
C TYR A 137 -20.09 14.08 -4.65
N ARG A 138 -19.24 15.04 -4.95
CA ARG A 138 -18.30 14.95 -6.05
C ARG A 138 -16.96 15.54 -5.65
N VAL A 139 -15.90 14.81 -5.94
CA VAL A 139 -14.51 15.26 -5.68
C VAL A 139 -13.67 15.24 -6.95
N ASP A 140 -12.72 16.15 -7.03
CA ASP A 140 -11.75 16.23 -8.12
C ASP A 140 -10.43 15.57 -7.67
N TYR A 141 -10.29 14.30 -8.06
CA TYR A 141 -9.08 13.50 -7.75
C TYR A 141 -8.88 12.44 -8.84
N PRO A 142 -8.25 12.81 -9.96
CA PRO A 142 -8.21 11.95 -11.16
C PRO A 142 -7.28 10.75 -11.08
N LYS A 143 -6.43 10.65 -10.05
CA LYS A 143 -5.39 9.63 -9.95
C LYS A 143 -5.91 8.20 -10.05
N HIS A 144 -7.00 7.88 -9.36
CA HIS A 144 -7.56 6.51 -9.37
C HIS A 144 -8.09 6.11 -10.75
N ARG A 145 -8.72 7.05 -11.48
CA ARG A 145 -9.15 6.84 -12.87
C ARG A 145 -7.96 6.56 -13.77
N GLN A 146 -6.90 7.37 -13.67
CA GLN A 146 -5.67 7.17 -14.44
C GLN A 146 -5.03 5.81 -14.19
N ILE A 147 -5.03 5.33 -12.93
CA ILE A 147 -4.56 3.98 -12.59
C ILE A 147 -5.43 2.92 -13.26
N LYS A 148 -6.75 3.05 -13.20
CA LYS A 148 -7.69 2.12 -13.85
C LYS A 148 -7.48 2.03 -15.35
N GLU A 149 -7.30 3.18 -16.00
CA GLU A 149 -7.00 3.26 -17.44
C GLU A 149 -5.65 2.61 -17.77
N LYS A 150 -4.61 2.83 -16.93
CA LYS A 150 -3.29 2.21 -17.09
C LYS A 150 -3.37 0.68 -16.98
N ILE A 151 -4.12 0.15 -16.02
CA ILE A 151 -4.30 -1.30 -15.85
C ILE A 151 -5.04 -1.87 -17.07
N LEU A 152 -6.13 -1.24 -17.49
CA LEU A 152 -6.89 -1.68 -18.67
C LEU A 152 -6.03 -1.67 -19.94
N ALA A 153 -5.24 -0.63 -20.15
CA ALA A 153 -4.33 -0.55 -21.29
C ALA A 153 -3.27 -1.66 -21.26
N ALA A 154 -2.74 -2.01 -20.06
CA ALA A 154 -1.80 -3.09 -19.91
C ALA A 154 -2.45 -4.46 -20.19
N LYS A 155 -3.66 -4.72 -19.69
CA LYS A 155 -4.43 -5.94 -19.99
C LYS A 155 -4.62 -6.10 -21.51
N ASN A 156 -5.06 -5.06 -22.19
CA ASN A 156 -5.29 -5.08 -23.63
C ASN A 156 -3.99 -5.29 -24.42
N ARG A 157 -2.87 -4.71 -23.99
CA ARG A 157 -1.55 -4.83 -24.64
C ARG A 157 -1.07 -6.27 -24.72
N VAL A 158 -1.27 -7.05 -23.65
CA VAL A 158 -0.81 -8.44 -23.59
C VAL A 158 -1.92 -9.45 -23.86
N GLY A 159 -3.16 -9.00 -24.07
CA GLY A 159 -4.32 -9.88 -24.22
C GLY A 159 -4.58 -10.72 -22.98
N ALA A 160 -4.41 -10.13 -21.78
CA ALA A 160 -4.49 -10.87 -20.53
C ALA A 160 -5.88 -11.42 -20.28
N LEU A 161 -5.98 -12.74 -20.11
CA LEU A 161 -7.17 -13.45 -19.69
C LEU A 161 -7.21 -13.59 -18.16
N LYS A 162 -6.05 -13.73 -17.52
CA LYS A 162 -5.92 -13.81 -16.08
C LYS A 162 -4.95 -12.77 -15.56
N THR A 163 -5.43 -11.90 -14.65
CA THR A 163 -4.66 -10.80 -14.06
C THR A 163 -4.67 -10.93 -12.54
N SER A 164 -3.48 -10.94 -11.93
CA SER A 164 -3.33 -11.01 -10.48
C SER A 164 -2.87 -9.69 -9.88
N ALA A 165 -3.39 -9.36 -8.71
CA ALA A 165 -3.01 -8.22 -7.90
C ALA A 165 -2.03 -8.63 -6.79
N LEU A 166 -1.02 -7.82 -6.53
CA LEU A 166 -0.12 -7.89 -5.39
C LEU A 166 -0.12 -6.53 -4.68
N MET A 167 -0.56 -6.48 -3.43
CA MET A 167 -0.47 -5.28 -2.58
C MET A 167 0.86 -5.33 -1.82
N MET A 168 1.74 -4.36 -2.04
CA MET A 168 3.12 -4.43 -1.51
C MET A 168 3.60 -3.08 -0.99
N ALA A 169 4.16 -3.08 0.22
CA ALA A 169 4.93 -1.92 0.71
C ALA A 169 6.36 -1.92 0.14
N ALA A 170 6.98 -3.09 -0.03
CA ALA A 170 8.36 -3.29 -0.52
C ALA A 170 9.39 -2.37 0.16
N ARG A 171 9.45 -2.42 1.48
CA ARG A 171 10.26 -1.53 2.32
C ARG A 171 11.30 -2.30 3.18
N PRO A 172 12.46 -2.68 2.60
CA PRO A 172 12.85 -2.59 1.20
C PRO A 172 12.32 -3.75 0.33
N LEU A 173 12.50 -3.63 -0.99
CA LEU A 173 12.34 -4.76 -1.90
C LEU A 173 13.43 -5.80 -1.59
N HIS A 174 13.04 -7.04 -1.34
CA HIS A 174 13.95 -8.15 -0.99
C HIS A 174 13.62 -9.42 -1.78
N ARG A 175 14.49 -10.42 -1.70
CA ARG A 175 14.40 -11.64 -2.52
C ARG A 175 13.11 -12.43 -2.37
N ALA A 176 12.47 -12.42 -1.19
CA ALA A 176 11.17 -13.08 -1.03
C ALA A 176 10.06 -12.36 -1.82
N HIS A 177 10.10 -11.01 -1.93
CA HIS A 177 9.20 -10.28 -2.81
C HIS A 177 9.44 -10.64 -4.28
N GLU A 178 10.70 -10.73 -4.71
CA GLU A 178 11.03 -11.16 -6.08
C GLU A 178 10.48 -12.56 -6.38
N ARG A 179 10.59 -13.48 -5.43
CA ARG A 179 10.06 -14.85 -5.57
C ARG A 179 8.54 -14.83 -5.66
N LEU A 180 7.87 -14.07 -4.79
CA LEU A 180 6.42 -13.91 -4.82
C LEU A 180 5.93 -13.40 -6.17
N ILE A 181 6.55 -12.34 -6.70
CA ILE A 181 6.18 -11.78 -8.00
C ILE A 181 6.35 -12.83 -9.11
N ARG A 182 7.47 -13.58 -9.13
CA ARG A 182 7.71 -14.61 -10.13
C ARG A 182 6.71 -15.75 -10.06
N THR A 183 6.45 -16.29 -8.86
CA THR A 183 5.50 -17.39 -8.68
C THR A 183 4.07 -16.98 -9.03
N THR A 184 3.70 -15.73 -8.78
CA THR A 184 2.43 -15.17 -9.22
C THR A 184 2.38 -15.05 -10.75
N LEU A 185 3.48 -14.60 -11.37
CA LEU A 185 3.57 -14.45 -12.82
C LEU A 185 3.55 -15.78 -13.58
N ASP A 186 4.06 -16.86 -12.97
CA ASP A 186 4.01 -18.22 -13.57
C ASP A 186 2.57 -18.69 -13.84
N GLN A 187 1.60 -18.18 -13.09
CA GLN A 187 0.20 -18.62 -13.14
C GLN A 187 -0.75 -17.58 -13.76
N ASN A 188 -0.25 -16.42 -14.16
CA ASN A 188 -1.05 -15.29 -14.63
C ASN A 188 -0.45 -14.64 -15.87
N ASP A 189 -1.30 -14.06 -16.73
CA ASP A 189 -0.85 -13.34 -17.92
C ASP A 189 -0.29 -11.95 -17.59
N LEU A 190 -0.85 -11.30 -16.59
CA LEU A 190 -0.44 -9.98 -16.10
C LEU A 190 -0.44 -9.95 -14.57
N VAL A 191 0.60 -9.37 -14.00
CA VAL A 191 0.66 -9.05 -12.57
C VAL A 191 0.61 -7.53 -12.38
N VAL A 192 -0.32 -7.06 -11.56
CA VAL A 192 -0.44 -5.66 -11.14
C VAL A 192 0.12 -5.54 -9.74
N ILE A 193 1.25 -4.88 -9.60
CA ILE A 193 1.83 -4.54 -8.30
C ILE A 193 1.25 -3.21 -7.86
N PHE A 194 0.36 -3.23 -6.87
CA PHE A 194 -0.10 -2.07 -6.15
C PHE A 194 0.93 -1.70 -5.09
N LEU A 195 1.83 -0.78 -5.44
CA LEU A 195 2.85 -0.32 -4.51
C LEU A 195 2.23 0.72 -3.57
N LEU A 196 2.15 0.36 -2.30
CA LEU A 196 1.48 1.17 -1.28
C LEU A 196 2.18 2.53 -1.11
N LYS A 197 1.42 3.61 -1.24
CA LYS A 197 1.91 4.99 -1.15
C LYS A 197 1.30 5.69 0.07
N PRO A 198 2.06 5.94 1.15
CA PRO A 198 1.58 6.70 2.28
C PRO A 198 1.41 8.19 1.92
N PHE A 199 0.52 8.89 2.63
CA PHE A 199 0.37 10.36 2.49
C PHE A 199 1.48 11.12 3.24
N GLN A 200 2.00 10.53 4.31
CA GLN A 200 3.22 11.00 4.99
C GLN A 200 4.31 9.99 4.71
N ASP A 201 5.21 10.37 3.81
CA ASP A 201 6.29 9.49 3.39
C ASP A 201 7.47 9.53 4.38
N ASP A 202 8.22 8.43 4.47
CA ASP A 202 9.48 8.39 5.21
C ASP A 202 10.54 9.15 4.38
N PRO A 203 11.10 10.26 4.87
CA PRO A 203 12.09 11.03 4.11
C PRO A 203 13.36 10.23 3.78
N ASP A 204 13.71 9.27 4.63
CA ASP A 204 14.88 8.39 4.41
C ASP A 204 14.58 7.30 3.39
N PHE A 205 13.32 6.83 3.34
CA PHE A 205 12.91 5.73 2.48
C PHE A 205 11.60 6.03 1.73
N PRO A 206 11.59 7.08 0.86
CA PRO A 206 10.38 7.58 0.22
C PRO A 206 9.80 6.60 -0.83
N TYR A 207 8.55 6.85 -1.20
CA TYR A 207 7.85 6.07 -2.22
C TYR A 207 8.63 6.02 -3.55
N GLU A 208 9.22 7.12 -3.97
CA GLU A 208 9.97 7.23 -5.22
C GLU A 208 11.17 6.28 -5.24
N LEU A 209 11.87 6.13 -4.12
CA LEU A 209 12.97 5.16 -4.00
C LEU A 209 12.45 3.71 -4.11
N ARG A 210 11.36 3.39 -3.42
CA ARG A 210 10.72 2.07 -3.50
C ARG A 210 10.23 1.75 -4.91
N TYR A 211 9.61 2.74 -5.56
CA TYR A 211 9.19 2.62 -6.95
C TYR A 211 10.40 2.38 -7.88
N ARG A 212 11.47 3.14 -7.73
CA ARG A 212 12.71 2.99 -8.52
C ARG A 212 13.31 1.59 -8.36
N CYS A 213 13.40 1.07 -7.14
CA CYS A 213 13.89 -0.28 -6.87
C CYS A 213 12.99 -1.34 -7.52
N MET A 214 11.67 -1.20 -7.41
CA MET A 214 10.72 -2.12 -8.01
C MET A 214 10.74 -2.05 -9.54
N ASP A 215 10.77 -0.86 -10.12
CA ASP A 215 10.81 -0.63 -11.56
C ASP A 215 12.10 -1.21 -12.18
N TYR A 216 13.25 -1.02 -11.51
CA TYR A 216 14.51 -1.64 -11.91
C TYR A 216 14.40 -3.16 -11.92
N PHE A 217 13.85 -3.77 -10.86
CA PHE A 217 13.66 -5.21 -10.78
C PHE A 217 12.74 -5.72 -11.91
N VAL A 218 11.60 -5.06 -12.11
CA VAL A 218 10.64 -5.44 -13.16
C VAL A 218 11.27 -5.36 -14.55
N LYS A 219 11.96 -4.27 -14.87
CA LYS A 219 12.55 -4.05 -16.20
C LYS A 219 13.74 -4.95 -16.49
N SER A 220 14.57 -5.23 -15.47
CA SER A 220 15.83 -5.96 -15.66
C SER A 220 15.69 -7.46 -15.54
N PHE A 221 14.68 -7.96 -14.80
CA PHE A 221 14.63 -9.37 -14.41
C PHE A 221 13.31 -10.08 -14.70
N LEU A 222 12.33 -9.38 -15.26
CA LEU A 222 11.02 -9.98 -15.61
C LEU A 222 10.71 -9.81 -17.10
N PRO A 223 9.83 -10.64 -17.66
CA PRO A 223 9.39 -10.50 -19.04
C PRO A 223 8.71 -9.15 -19.27
N ALA A 224 9.05 -8.52 -20.40
CA ALA A 224 8.50 -7.23 -20.76
C ALA A 224 6.96 -7.25 -20.83
N ASN A 225 6.33 -6.19 -20.32
CA ASN A 225 4.88 -5.97 -20.33
C ASN A 225 4.03 -6.95 -19.51
N ARG A 226 4.62 -7.94 -18.80
CA ARG A 226 3.89 -8.92 -17.99
C ARG A 226 3.68 -8.46 -16.54
N VAL A 227 4.35 -7.40 -16.12
CA VAL A 227 4.21 -6.80 -14.77
C VAL A 227 4.10 -5.30 -14.89
N ILE A 228 3.14 -4.70 -14.21
CA ILE A 228 3.00 -3.25 -14.10
C ILE A 228 2.99 -2.82 -12.64
N ILE A 229 3.54 -1.64 -12.37
CA ILE A 229 3.56 -1.02 -11.06
C ILE A 229 2.63 0.17 -11.07
N VAL A 230 1.71 0.21 -10.13
CA VAL A 230 0.79 1.32 -9.91
C VAL A 230 0.80 1.74 -8.44
N PRO A 231 0.66 3.04 -8.12
CA PRO A 231 0.51 3.47 -6.74
C PRO A 231 -0.86 3.07 -6.20
N LEU A 232 -0.92 2.60 -4.95
CA LEU A 232 -2.15 2.54 -4.18
C LEU A 232 -1.97 3.42 -2.94
N GLU A 233 -2.72 4.52 -2.86
CA GLU A 233 -2.60 5.43 -1.76
C GLU A 233 -3.17 4.82 -0.47
N TYR A 234 -2.40 4.94 0.60
CA TYR A 234 -2.77 4.45 1.92
C TYR A 234 -3.96 5.25 2.44
N THR A 235 -5.08 4.61 2.65
CA THR A 235 -6.26 5.22 3.25
C THR A 235 -6.59 4.56 4.58
N TYR A 236 -7.27 5.26 5.48
CA TYR A 236 -7.68 4.69 6.76
C TYR A 236 -8.67 3.53 6.65
N LEU A 237 -9.19 3.28 5.44
CA LEU A 237 -10.04 2.11 5.16
C LEU A 237 -9.23 0.82 5.04
N PHE A 238 -7.95 0.91 4.68
CA PHE A 238 -7.06 -0.24 4.54
C PHE A 238 -6.29 -0.45 5.83
N ALA A 239 -6.92 -1.06 6.82
CA ALA A 239 -6.30 -1.20 8.11
C ALA A 239 -6.77 -2.43 8.89
N GLY A 240 -5.83 -3.05 9.58
CA GLY A 240 -6.04 -4.22 10.38
C GLY A 240 -6.46 -5.46 9.57
N TYR A 241 -7.03 -6.44 10.24
CA TYR A 241 -7.45 -7.70 9.60
C TYR A 241 -8.55 -7.52 8.54
N ASN A 242 -9.28 -6.42 8.59
CA ASN A 242 -10.31 -6.06 7.61
C ASN A 242 -9.72 -5.58 6.27
N GLU A 243 -8.44 -5.22 6.24
CA GLU A 243 -7.74 -4.73 5.05
C GLU A 243 -7.83 -5.72 3.88
N VAL A 244 -7.73 -7.02 4.16
CA VAL A 244 -7.80 -8.06 3.13
C VAL A 244 -9.11 -8.01 2.33
N ILE A 245 -10.25 -7.73 3.01
CA ILE A 245 -11.57 -7.61 2.34
C ILE A 245 -11.58 -6.39 1.43
N LEU A 246 -11.05 -5.26 1.89
CA LEU A 246 -11.01 -4.02 1.12
C LEU A 246 -10.03 -4.10 -0.04
N ASP A 247 -8.88 -4.74 0.17
CA ASP A 247 -7.90 -5.02 -0.89
C ASP A 247 -8.49 -5.90 -1.99
N ALA A 248 -9.26 -6.93 -1.60
CA ALA A 248 -9.94 -7.78 -2.56
C ALA A 248 -10.98 -7.01 -3.38
N LEU A 249 -11.79 -6.17 -2.72
CA LEU A 249 -12.77 -5.30 -3.41
C LEU A 249 -12.08 -4.33 -4.37
N VAL A 250 -11.00 -3.69 -3.94
CA VAL A 250 -10.24 -2.75 -4.77
C VAL A 250 -9.60 -3.47 -5.95
N ALA A 251 -8.94 -4.61 -5.74
CA ALA A 251 -8.32 -5.39 -6.81
C ALA A 251 -9.35 -5.86 -7.85
N GLU A 252 -10.50 -6.40 -7.38
CA GLU A 252 -11.62 -6.80 -8.25
C GLU A 252 -12.12 -5.62 -9.11
N ASN A 253 -12.35 -4.46 -8.48
CA ASN A 253 -12.88 -3.29 -9.18
C ASN A 253 -11.85 -2.59 -10.09
N PHE A 254 -10.56 -2.83 -9.89
CA PHE A 254 -9.51 -2.50 -10.87
C PHE A 254 -9.44 -3.51 -12.03
N GLY A 255 -10.21 -4.60 -11.96
CA GLY A 255 -10.30 -5.61 -13.01
C GLY A 255 -9.28 -6.74 -12.89
N CYS A 256 -8.80 -7.02 -11.67
CA CYS A 256 -8.01 -8.21 -11.38
C CYS A 256 -8.91 -9.40 -11.08
N ASP A 257 -8.45 -10.60 -11.47
CA ASP A 257 -9.17 -11.86 -11.30
C ASP A 257 -8.73 -12.59 -10.02
N GLU A 258 -7.56 -12.21 -9.49
CA GLU A 258 -6.93 -12.82 -8.33
C GLU A 258 -6.20 -11.77 -7.49
N LEU A 259 -6.27 -11.92 -6.17
CA LEU A 259 -5.44 -11.20 -5.19
C LEU A 259 -4.51 -12.20 -4.51
N VAL A 260 -3.21 -11.98 -4.60
CA VAL A 260 -2.21 -12.79 -3.87
C VAL A 260 -1.67 -11.98 -2.70
N ILE A 261 -1.75 -12.54 -1.50
CA ILE A 261 -1.33 -11.92 -0.25
C ILE A 261 -0.26 -12.75 0.46
N GLY A 262 0.65 -12.10 1.15
CA GLY A 262 1.60 -12.77 2.06
C GLY A 262 0.92 -13.18 3.38
N GLN A 263 1.53 -14.13 4.12
CA GLN A 263 0.99 -14.58 5.42
C GLN A 263 0.97 -13.48 6.48
N ASN A 264 1.85 -12.48 6.38
CA ASN A 264 1.91 -11.33 7.30
C ASN A 264 1.26 -10.07 6.69
N HIS A 265 0.32 -10.25 5.75
CA HIS A 265 -0.41 -9.15 5.14
C HIS A 265 -1.21 -8.39 6.22
N ALA A 266 -1.29 -7.05 6.08
CA ALA A 266 -2.06 -6.20 6.99
C ALA A 266 -1.63 -6.27 8.49
N GLY A 267 -0.37 -6.62 8.77
CA GLY A 267 0.14 -6.75 10.13
C GLY A 267 -0.35 -8.00 10.87
N LEU A 268 -0.91 -8.97 10.14
CA LEU A 268 -1.23 -10.29 10.67
C LEU A 268 0.06 -10.97 11.18
N GLY A 269 0.01 -11.47 12.40
CA GLY A 269 1.19 -12.03 13.08
C GLY A 269 1.98 -11.02 13.93
N SER A 270 1.79 -9.70 13.72
CA SER A 270 2.38 -8.66 14.58
C SER A 270 1.36 -8.08 15.56
N PHE A 271 0.14 -7.76 15.07
CA PHE A 271 -0.94 -7.17 15.86
C PHE A 271 -2.16 -8.10 16.01
N TYR A 272 -2.27 -9.14 15.16
CA TYR A 272 -3.39 -10.06 15.11
C TYR A 272 -2.90 -11.51 15.07
N ASP A 273 -3.72 -12.44 15.60
CA ASP A 273 -3.47 -13.87 15.49
C ASP A 273 -3.41 -14.29 14.01
N LYS A 274 -2.38 -15.06 13.62
CA LYS A 274 -2.21 -15.59 12.27
C LYS A 274 -3.42 -16.41 11.78
N ASN A 275 -4.12 -17.11 12.70
CA ASN A 275 -5.31 -17.90 12.38
C ASN A 275 -6.53 -17.05 12.02
N ARG A 276 -6.54 -15.77 12.37
CA ARG A 276 -7.65 -14.85 12.06
C ARG A 276 -7.85 -14.62 10.57
N MET A 277 -6.79 -14.72 9.79
CA MET A 277 -6.88 -14.57 8.33
C MET A 277 -7.75 -15.66 7.70
N GLN A 278 -7.58 -16.92 8.12
CA GLN A 278 -8.40 -18.02 7.63
C GLN A 278 -9.88 -17.81 8.00
N SER A 279 -10.16 -17.39 9.23
CA SER A 279 -11.53 -17.12 9.66
C SER A 279 -12.21 -15.96 8.92
N VAL A 280 -11.44 -14.98 8.42
CA VAL A 280 -11.97 -13.92 7.54
C VAL A 280 -12.39 -14.51 6.21
N PHE A 281 -11.56 -15.38 5.61
CA PHE A 281 -11.86 -15.99 4.30
C PHE A 281 -13.07 -16.90 4.34
N ASP A 282 -13.26 -17.66 5.40
CA ASP A 282 -14.39 -18.60 5.55
C ASP A 282 -15.76 -17.90 5.56
N HIS A 283 -15.79 -16.59 5.82
CA HIS A 283 -17.02 -15.80 5.95
C HIS A 283 -17.22 -14.79 4.81
N LEU A 284 -16.34 -14.76 3.80
CA LEU A 284 -16.47 -13.84 2.68
C LEU A 284 -17.68 -14.17 1.79
N LYS A 285 -18.46 -13.13 1.48
CA LYS A 285 -19.65 -13.23 0.62
C LYS A 285 -19.55 -12.28 -0.57
N GLY A 286 -20.00 -12.74 -1.73
CA GLY A 286 -20.22 -11.90 -2.91
C GLY A 286 -18.96 -11.30 -3.55
N LEU A 287 -17.77 -11.77 -3.23
CA LEU A 287 -16.54 -11.41 -3.93
C LEU A 287 -16.37 -12.32 -5.15
N ASN A 288 -16.04 -11.73 -6.29
CA ASN A 288 -15.80 -12.47 -7.55
C ASN A 288 -14.30 -12.54 -7.89
N ILE A 289 -13.45 -12.30 -6.92
CA ILE A 289 -12.00 -12.38 -7.02
C ILE A 289 -11.48 -13.57 -6.21
N ALA A 290 -10.56 -14.34 -6.78
CA ALA A 290 -9.86 -15.40 -6.06
C ALA A 290 -8.83 -14.78 -5.11
N ILE A 291 -8.79 -15.24 -3.84
CA ILE A 291 -7.78 -14.80 -2.87
C ILE A 291 -6.84 -15.98 -2.61
N GLN A 292 -5.56 -15.78 -2.88
CA GLN A 292 -4.52 -16.78 -2.64
C GLN A 292 -3.55 -16.29 -1.56
N THR A 293 -3.24 -17.16 -0.60
CA THR A 293 -2.18 -16.91 0.38
C THR A 293 -0.88 -17.54 -0.11
N ALA A 294 0.12 -16.71 -0.34
CA ALA A 294 1.46 -17.18 -0.69
C ALA A 294 2.13 -17.92 0.48
N PRO A 295 2.97 -18.93 0.21
CA PRO A 295 3.76 -19.56 1.25
C PRO A 295 4.79 -18.57 1.81
N GLU A 296 5.24 -18.81 3.04
CA GLU A 296 6.37 -18.09 3.60
C GLU A 296 7.66 -18.54 2.90
N TYR A 297 8.46 -17.55 2.47
CA TYR A 297 9.75 -17.79 1.84
C TYR A 297 10.89 -17.50 2.81
N ALA A 298 11.88 -18.37 2.83
CA ALA A 298 13.10 -18.22 3.60
C ALA A 298 14.32 -18.63 2.76
N TYR A 299 15.48 -18.11 3.08
CA TYR A 299 16.74 -18.67 2.58
C TYR A 299 17.16 -19.85 3.46
N CYS A 300 17.31 -21.02 2.88
CA CYS A 300 17.82 -22.20 3.58
C CYS A 300 19.34 -22.30 3.39
N ASP A 301 20.09 -22.35 4.46
CA ASP A 301 21.56 -22.43 4.44
C ASP A 301 22.08 -23.78 3.93
N ILE A 302 21.32 -24.87 4.11
CA ILE A 302 21.63 -26.19 3.55
C ILE A 302 21.32 -26.27 2.07
N CYS A 303 20.09 -25.85 1.66
CA CYS A 303 19.70 -25.82 0.24
C CYS A 303 20.45 -24.75 -0.54
N ARG A 304 21.04 -23.77 0.13
CA ARG A 304 21.71 -22.58 -0.44
C ARG A 304 20.86 -21.81 -1.46
N THR A 305 19.54 -21.80 -1.22
CA THR A 305 18.57 -21.14 -2.10
C THR A 305 17.34 -20.69 -1.32
N LEU A 306 16.52 -19.87 -1.99
CA LEU A 306 15.23 -19.42 -1.49
C LEU A 306 14.23 -20.56 -1.62
N VAL A 307 13.69 -20.99 -0.49
CA VAL A 307 12.71 -22.07 -0.35
C VAL A 307 11.39 -21.56 0.21
N SER A 308 10.35 -22.39 0.13
CA SER A 308 9.15 -22.19 0.92
C SER A 308 9.10 -23.17 2.09
N ASN A 309 8.42 -22.79 3.16
CA ASN A 309 8.16 -23.66 4.31
C ASN A 309 7.39 -24.94 3.95
N LYS A 310 6.72 -24.96 2.77
CA LYS A 310 5.99 -26.14 2.26
C LYS A 310 6.87 -27.13 1.50
N THR A 311 8.03 -26.69 0.98
CA THR A 311 8.85 -27.49 0.05
C THR A 311 10.24 -27.82 0.59
N CYS A 312 10.70 -27.13 1.64
CA CYS A 312 12.00 -27.40 2.25
C CYS A 312 11.88 -28.49 3.33
N PRO A 313 12.68 -29.57 3.27
CA PRO A 313 12.67 -30.61 4.29
C PRO A 313 13.45 -30.24 5.56
N HIS A 314 14.22 -29.13 5.51
CA HIS A 314 15.07 -28.72 6.63
C HIS A 314 14.27 -27.92 7.67
N GLY A 315 14.66 -28.03 8.94
CA GLY A 315 13.99 -27.30 10.03
C GLY A 315 14.21 -25.79 10.00
N GLU A 316 13.38 -25.08 10.75
CA GLU A 316 13.41 -23.61 10.82
C GLU A 316 14.76 -23.02 11.25
N HIS A 317 15.58 -23.77 12.00
CA HIS A 317 16.92 -23.36 12.41
C HIS A 317 17.93 -23.25 11.25
N HIS A 318 17.58 -23.76 10.06
CA HIS A 318 18.30 -23.58 8.81
C HIS A 318 17.70 -22.48 7.92
N HIS A 319 16.65 -21.82 8.37
CA HIS A 319 15.93 -20.82 7.59
C HIS A 319 16.25 -19.40 8.06
N ILE A 320 16.76 -18.59 7.16
CA ILE A 320 16.90 -17.14 7.34
C ILE A 320 15.64 -16.48 6.78
N SER A 321 14.81 -15.98 7.69
CA SER A 321 13.57 -15.30 7.34
C SER A 321 13.82 -13.86 6.85
N TYR A 322 12.91 -13.37 6.01
CA TYR A 322 13.00 -12.02 5.43
C TYR A 322 12.22 -11.02 6.30
N HIS A 323 12.90 -10.43 7.26
CA HIS A 323 12.38 -9.36 8.11
C HIS A 323 12.72 -8.00 7.49
N ALA A 324 11.76 -7.37 6.83
CA ALA A 324 11.96 -6.11 6.10
C ALA A 324 12.54 -5.01 6.97
N ASP A 325 12.03 -4.85 8.21
CA ASP A 325 12.52 -3.84 9.15
C ASP A 325 13.99 -4.07 9.56
N SER A 326 14.38 -5.32 9.81
CA SER A 326 15.78 -5.65 10.13
C SER A 326 16.71 -5.41 8.93
N ILE A 327 16.25 -5.72 7.73
CA ILE A 327 17.02 -5.45 6.50
C ILE A 327 17.17 -3.93 6.31
N LEU A 328 16.11 -3.16 6.52
CA LEU A 328 16.14 -1.71 6.43
C LEU A 328 17.06 -1.09 7.49
N GLU A 329 17.07 -1.64 8.70
CA GLU A 329 17.96 -1.20 9.77
C GLU A 329 19.44 -1.38 9.40
N LEU A 330 19.81 -2.51 8.78
CA LEU A 330 21.18 -2.71 8.26
C LEU A 330 21.54 -1.60 7.27
N LEU A 331 20.67 -1.35 6.29
CA LEU A 331 20.88 -0.31 5.27
C LEU A 331 20.99 1.08 5.89
N LYS A 332 20.12 1.44 6.84
CA LYS A 332 20.17 2.73 7.56
C LYS A 332 21.46 2.92 8.39
N ARG A 333 22.08 1.82 8.81
CA ARG A 333 23.39 1.84 9.48
C ARG A 333 24.60 1.83 8.53
N GLY A 334 24.34 1.86 7.23
CA GLY A 334 25.39 1.84 6.22
C GLY A 334 25.99 0.45 5.98
N ILE A 335 25.29 -0.61 6.39
CA ILE A 335 25.71 -1.99 6.19
C ILE A 335 24.97 -2.58 4.99
N LEU A 336 25.73 -3.06 4.00
CA LEU A 336 25.18 -3.72 2.82
C LEU A 336 24.66 -5.11 3.20
N PRO A 337 23.35 -5.39 3.02
CA PRO A 337 22.81 -6.72 3.29
C PRO A 337 23.39 -7.76 2.33
N PRO A 338 23.56 -9.02 2.76
CA PRO A 338 23.93 -10.12 1.88
C PRO A 338 23.01 -10.22 0.66
N ALA A 339 23.57 -10.58 -0.51
CA ALA A 339 22.83 -10.69 -1.77
C ALA A 339 21.70 -11.74 -1.76
N VAL A 340 21.75 -12.68 -0.81
CA VAL A 340 20.67 -13.64 -0.55
C VAL A 340 19.43 -12.98 0.07
N LEU A 341 19.59 -11.82 0.74
CA LEU A 341 18.49 -11.04 1.32
C LEU A 341 18.00 -9.98 0.35
N VAL A 342 18.90 -9.14 -0.15
CA VAL A 342 18.58 -8.04 -1.07
C VAL A 342 19.53 -8.09 -2.26
N ARG A 343 18.99 -7.86 -3.44
CA ARG A 343 19.79 -7.77 -4.67
C ARG A 343 20.80 -6.63 -4.55
N GLY A 344 22.03 -6.86 -5.03
CA GLY A 344 23.12 -5.89 -4.93
C GLY A 344 22.77 -4.53 -5.51
N GLU A 345 22.11 -4.51 -6.67
CA GLU A 345 21.68 -3.30 -7.36
C GLU A 345 20.65 -2.51 -6.54
N ILE A 346 19.73 -3.22 -5.89
CA ILE A 346 18.74 -2.59 -4.99
C ILE A 346 19.44 -2.02 -3.75
N SER A 347 20.36 -2.77 -3.15
CA SER A 347 21.15 -2.28 -2.02
C SER A 347 21.96 -1.04 -2.38
N ALA A 348 22.59 -1.01 -3.56
CA ALA A 348 23.38 0.13 -4.05
C ALA A 348 22.51 1.39 -4.23
N MET A 349 21.33 1.26 -4.86
CA MET A 349 20.36 2.37 -5.02
C MET A 349 19.93 2.96 -3.67
N ILE A 350 19.66 2.07 -2.69
CA ILE A 350 19.23 2.50 -1.37
C ILE A 350 20.38 3.18 -0.63
N MET A 351 21.58 2.62 -0.68
CA MET A 351 22.77 3.18 0.00
C MET A 351 23.13 4.55 -0.54
N ALA A 352 23.14 4.74 -1.86
CA ALA A 352 23.42 6.03 -2.48
C ALA A 352 22.37 7.09 -2.09
N ARG A 353 21.11 6.69 -1.87
CA ARG A 353 20.05 7.60 -1.42
C ARG A 353 20.14 7.93 0.07
N LEU A 354 20.50 6.95 0.93
CA LEU A 354 20.62 7.15 2.37
C LEU A 354 21.87 7.93 2.76
N PHE A 355 22.93 7.82 1.99
CA PHE A 355 24.23 8.41 2.26
C PHE A 355 24.77 9.16 1.06
N PRO A 356 24.08 10.22 0.58
CA PRO A 356 24.55 11.01 -0.54
C PRO A 356 25.87 11.70 -0.16
N ASP A 357 26.79 11.78 -1.13
CA ASP A 357 28.10 12.44 -0.98
C ASP A 357 28.94 11.89 0.21
N ARG A 358 28.76 10.60 0.52
CA ARG A 358 29.49 9.95 1.63
C ARG A 358 31.00 9.94 1.43
N PHE A 359 31.45 9.95 0.18
CA PHE A 359 32.87 9.85 -0.18
C PHE A 359 33.37 11.18 -0.74
N GLU A 360 34.20 11.89 0.01
CA GLU A 360 34.79 13.18 -0.41
C GLU A 360 35.57 13.08 -1.73
N ASN A 361 36.12 11.91 -2.05
CA ASN A 361 36.89 11.68 -3.28
C ASN A 361 36.59 10.30 -3.84
N LEU A 362 35.35 10.12 -4.30
CA LEU A 362 34.84 8.85 -4.82
C LEU A 362 35.66 8.35 -6.00
N GLU A 363 36.04 9.23 -6.95
CA GLU A 363 36.83 8.87 -8.12
C GLU A 363 38.16 8.23 -7.72
N LYS A 364 38.90 8.87 -6.79
CA LYS A 364 40.18 8.33 -6.31
C LYS A 364 39.99 6.95 -5.69
N ILE A 365 39.02 6.81 -4.74
CA ILE A 365 38.74 5.54 -4.06
C ILE A 365 38.37 4.46 -5.09
N TYR A 366 37.59 4.82 -6.09
CA TYR A 366 37.19 3.93 -7.16
C TYR A 366 38.39 3.41 -7.95
N TYR A 367 39.29 4.32 -8.41
CA TYR A 367 40.49 3.93 -9.15
C TYR A 367 41.51 3.15 -8.31
N ASP A 368 41.60 3.42 -7.02
CA ASP A 368 42.52 2.71 -6.13
C ASP A 368 42.07 1.27 -5.84
N LEU A 369 40.76 1.01 -5.83
CA LEU A 369 40.18 -0.26 -5.40
C LEU A 369 39.60 -1.11 -6.54
N MET A 370 39.27 -0.53 -7.68
CA MET A 370 38.59 -1.25 -8.75
C MET A 370 39.48 -1.41 -9.97
N PRO A 371 39.38 -2.55 -10.70
CA PRO A 371 40.09 -2.71 -11.97
C PRO A 371 39.68 -1.63 -12.96
N GLY A 372 40.65 -0.88 -13.45
CA GLY A 372 40.41 0.21 -14.40
C GLY A 372 40.22 -0.29 -15.84
N SER A 373 39.36 0.37 -16.60
CA SER A 373 39.23 0.17 -18.05
C SER A 373 40.27 0.97 -18.85
N GLY A 374 41.12 1.75 -18.16
CA GLY A 374 42.09 2.65 -18.76
C GLY A 374 41.50 4.00 -19.25
N LEU A 375 40.21 4.22 -19.08
CA LEU A 375 39.49 5.45 -19.38
C LEU A 375 39.01 6.11 -18.09
N LEU A 376 39.14 7.44 -18.00
CA LEU A 376 38.59 8.22 -16.90
C LEU A 376 37.09 8.42 -17.17
N GLU A 377 36.27 7.61 -16.52
CA GLU A 377 34.81 7.71 -16.55
C GLU A 377 34.31 8.22 -15.20
N SER A 378 33.35 9.15 -15.23
CA SER A 378 32.65 9.55 -14.01
C SER A 378 31.85 8.39 -13.48
N GLN A 379 32.07 8.03 -12.22
CA GLN A 379 31.40 6.90 -11.55
C GLN A 379 30.41 7.43 -10.52
N SER A 380 29.24 6.80 -10.45
CA SER A 380 28.26 7.09 -9.41
C SER A 380 28.55 6.30 -8.12
N GLU A 381 28.03 6.79 -7.00
CA GLU A 381 28.08 6.02 -5.74
C GLU A 381 27.39 4.66 -5.87
N GLU A 382 26.31 4.58 -6.65
CA GLU A 382 25.64 3.30 -6.94
C GLU A 382 26.57 2.30 -7.61
N ASP A 383 27.33 2.75 -8.61
CA ASP A 383 28.31 1.90 -9.32
C ASP A 383 29.41 1.43 -8.38
N PHE A 384 29.89 2.33 -7.50
CA PHE A 384 30.89 2.00 -6.51
C PHE A 384 30.37 0.93 -5.53
N TYR A 385 29.20 1.12 -4.92
CA TYR A 385 28.62 0.12 -4.04
C TYR A 385 28.39 -1.23 -4.73
N LEU A 386 27.94 -1.20 -5.98
CA LEU A 386 27.71 -2.44 -6.75
C LEU A 386 29.01 -3.19 -7.02
N LYS A 387 30.09 -2.50 -7.39
CA LYS A 387 31.39 -3.11 -7.63
C LYS A 387 32.00 -3.64 -6.32
N LEU A 388 31.87 -2.89 -5.24
CA LEU A 388 32.30 -3.32 -3.91
C LEU A 388 31.60 -4.62 -3.46
N LEU A 389 30.29 -4.73 -3.68
CA LEU A 389 29.52 -5.94 -3.43
C LEU A 389 30.02 -7.13 -4.25
N LYS A 390 30.43 -6.93 -5.51
CA LYS A 390 31.01 -8.00 -6.34
C LYS A 390 32.33 -8.49 -5.76
N LEU A 391 33.16 -7.60 -5.20
CA LEU A 391 34.40 -8.00 -4.54
C LEU A 391 34.14 -8.85 -3.28
N TYR A 392 33.14 -8.51 -2.48
CA TYR A 392 32.75 -9.33 -1.31
C TYR A 392 32.26 -10.73 -1.69
N GLN A 393 31.75 -10.92 -2.92
CA GLN A 393 31.29 -12.21 -3.41
C GLN A 393 32.40 -13.09 -4.00
N THR A 394 33.61 -12.56 -4.14
CA THR A 394 34.76 -13.31 -4.63
C THR A 394 35.19 -14.32 -3.56
N SER A 395 34.95 -15.60 -3.81
CA SER A 395 35.11 -16.68 -2.80
C SER A 395 36.47 -17.33 -2.77
N SER A 396 37.43 -16.94 -3.63
CA SER A 396 38.74 -17.57 -3.73
C SER A 396 39.83 -16.54 -4.00
N LEU A 397 40.83 -16.53 -3.16
CA LEU A 397 42.08 -15.76 -3.27
C LEU A 397 43.25 -16.59 -3.83
N THR A 398 42.95 -17.73 -4.44
CA THR A 398 43.99 -18.61 -5.03
C THR A 398 43.85 -18.64 -6.52
#